data_f853fd30eae938c45de5616b65609f7a
#
_entry.id   f853fd30eae938c45de5616b65609f7a
#
_cell.length_a   1.000
_cell.length_b   1.000
_cell.length_c   1.000
_cell.angle_alpha   90.00
_cell.angle_beta   90.00
_cell.angle_gamma   90.00
#
_symmetry.space_group_name_H-M   'P 1'
#
loop_
_entity.id
_entity.type
_entity.pdbx_description
1 polymer ?
#
loop_
_entity_poly.entity_id
_entity_poly.type
_entity_poly.pdbx_seq_one_letter_code
_entity_poly.pdbx_strand_id
1 'polypeptide(L)'
;MRKILYLFMLPLLIISCSQGAKKRSFPKEKFTIDLLLPTSPVKNQGSSSLCWVYAMLATIESEHIIQGDSVNLSADYVARMYLYEQARRRQFLPKRVARLERSITTRGMSTMTLDLIKTYGLQHYDAYHSEPDMDYNVLCRRLDRSKKVDELLDKSIGTLPKQVFMFGVRYTPYEFARSVCMPEEYTAVTSFLHHPLHESFPLEVPDNYFHDTFLNIPAKDIIPCIVNSLKKGHPVCWEGDVSEPLFSFEHGYAMLDDEARQWTEKDRQKAFEHFQTTDDHCMEIVGIAHDQHGKRFFLCKNSWGTDNPYHGFMFLSEPYVYMKTIALVGTNL
;
A
#
# COMPACT_ATOMS: atom_id res chain seq x y z
N MET A 1 -63.09 -8.01 -44.62
CA MET A 1 -63.18 -8.43 -43.25
C MET A 1 -61.80 -8.44 -42.62
N ARG A 2 -61.44 -7.38 -41.88
CA ARG A 2 -60.14 -7.25 -41.19
C ARG A 2 -60.30 -7.82 -39.78
N LYS A 3 -59.55 -8.86 -39.47
CA LYS A 3 -59.45 -9.40 -38.08
C LYS A 3 -58.41 -8.59 -37.30
N ILE A 4 -58.85 -7.89 -36.29
CA ILE A 4 -58.01 -7.16 -35.32
C ILE A 4 -57.59 -8.18 -34.24
N LEU A 5 -56.27 -8.38 -34.16
CA LEU A 5 -55.66 -9.24 -33.15
C LEU A 5 -55.32 -8.36 -31.92
N TYR A 6 -56.04 -8.53 -30.82
CA TYR A 6 -55.69 -7.84 -29.57
C TYR A 6 -54.57 -8.61 -28.86
N LEU A 7 -53.41 -7.93 -28.76
CA LEU A 7 -52.27 -8.42 -27.99
C LEU A 7 -52.43 -7.96 -26.54
N PHE A 8 -52.77 -8.92 -25.66
CA PHE A 8 -52.80 -8.68 -24.22
C PHE A 8 -51.35 -8.54 -23.70
N MET A 9 -50.91 -7.31 -23.37
CA MET A 9 -49.70 -7.04 -22.62
C MET A 9 -49.98 -7.32 -21.12
N LEU A 10 -49.45 -8.42 -20.61
CA LEU A 10 -49.41 -8.69 -19.19
C LEU A 10 -48.32 -7.87 -18.54
N PRO A 11 -48.60 -7.02 -17.52
CA PRO A 11 -47.52 -6.32 -16.82
C PRO A 11 -46.78 -7.31 -15.92
N LEU A 12 -45.51 -7.58 -16.25
CA LEU A 12 -44.58 -8.24 -15.32
C LEU A 12 -44.31 -7.34 -14.15
N LEU A 13 -44.96 -7.59 -13.01
CA LEU A 13 -44.59 -7.01 -11.73
C LEU A 13 -43.25 -7.59 -11.30
N ILE A 14 -42.16 -6.87 -11.57
CA ILE A 14 -40.87 -7.14 -10.99
C ILE A 14 -40.94 -6.74 -9.51
N ILE A 15 -41.22 -7.73 -8.64
CA ILE A 15 -41.02 -7.59 -7.20
C ILE A 15 -39.50 -7.56 -6.98
N SER A 16 -38.93 -6.35 -6.96
CA SER A 16 -37.58 -6.14 -6.46
C SER A 16 -37.60 -6.38 -4.95
N CYS A 17 -37.28 -7.58 -4.51
CA CYS A 17 -36.87 -7.81 -3.14
C CYS A 17 -35.55 -7.05 -2.89
N SER A 18 -35.65 -5.82 -2.45
CA SER A 18 -34.56 -5.16 -1.76
C SER A 18 -34.37 -5.90 -0.42
N GLN A 19 -33.54 -6.94 -0.40
CA GLN A 19 -32.98 -7.42 0.85
C GLN A 19 -32.14 -6.23 1.37
N GLY A 20 -32.70 -5.51 2.33
CA GLY A 20 -31.97 -4.46 3.04
C GLY A 20 -30.70 -5.09 3.59
N ALA A 21 -29.55 -4.64 3.08
CA ALA A 21 -28.26 -5.02 3.61
C ALA A 21 -28.32 -4.78 5.12
N LYS A 22 -28.29 -5.84 5.93
CA LYS A 22 -28.19 -5.73 7.38
C LYS A 22 -26.98 -4.88 7.64
N LYS A 23 -27.15 -3.67 8.20
CA LYS A 23 -26.07 -2.83 8.67
C LYS A 23 -25.26 -3.69 9.65
N ARG A 24 -24.06 -4.13 9.27
CA ARG A 24 -23.19 -4.89 10.16
C ARG A 24 -22.88 -3.98 11.35
N SER A 25 -23.09 -4.46 12.57
CA SER A 25 -22.67 -3.74 13.75
C SER A 25 -21.19 -4.07 13.99
N PHE A 26 -20.35 -3.05 13.98
CA PHE A 26 -18.97 -3.20 14.43
C PHE A 26 -18.94 -3.30 15.96
N PRO A 27 -18.36 -4.37 16.54
CA PRO A 27 -18.22 -4.48 17.98
C PRO A 27 -17.34 -3.33 18.50
N LYS A 28 -17.62 -2.90 19.76
CA LYS A 28 -16.77 -1.92 20.44
C LYS A 28 -15.58 -2.66 21.02
N GLU A 29 -14.47 -2.65 20.30
CA GLU A 29 -13.22 -3.23 20.77
C GLU A 29 -12.45 -2.23 21.63
N LYS A 30 -11.77 -2.75 22.66
CA LYS A 30 -10.83 -2.01 23.48
C LYS A 30 -9.47 -2.66 23.33
N PHE A 31 -8.50 -1.88 22.92
CA PHE A 31 -7.14 -2.36 22.71
C PHE A 31 -6.21 -1.89 23.81
N THR A 32 -5.32 -2.79 24.23
CA THR A 32 -4.17 -2.49 25.06
C THR A 32 -2.91 -2.67 24.22
N ILE A 33 -2.05 -1.67 24.19
CA ILE A 33 -0.81 -1.70 23.41
C ILE A 33 0.27 -2.36 24.25
N ASP A 34 0.86 -3.45 23.73
CA ASP A 34 1.94 -4.20 24.37
C ASP A 34 3.32 -3.70 23.92
N LEU A 35 3.43 -3.29 22.66
CA LEU A 35 4.62 -2.75 22.04
C LEU A 35 4.24 -1.69 21.03
N LEU A 36 4.92 -0.56 21.05
CA LEU A 36 4.77 0.51 20.08
C LEU A 36 6.15 1.09 19.75
N LEU A 37 6.51 1.06 18.50
CA LEU A 37 7.69 1.74 17.97
C LEU A 37 7.38 3.22 17.72
N PRO A 38 8.37 4.11 17.90
CA PRO A 38 8.21 5.50 17.51
C PRO A 38 8.03 5.60 15.97
N THR A 39 7.20 6.52 15.53
CA THR A 39 6.89 6.70 14.10
C THR A 39 6.69 8.18 13.77
N SER A 40 6.88 8.54 12.51
CA SER A 40 6.56 9.87 11.99
C SER A 40 5.04 10.13 11.99
N PRO A 41 4.58 11.38 11.91
CA PRO A 41 3.16 11.70 11.85
C PRO A 41 2.43 11.00 10.71
N VAL A 42 1.16 10.68 10.93
CA VAL A 42 0.28 10.12 9.89
C VAL A 42 0.10 11.14 8.76
N LYS A 43 0.27 10.68 7.52
CA LYS A 43 0.06 11.45 6.30
C LYS A 43 -1.27 11.07 5.63
N ASN A 44 -1.65 11.82 4.59
CA ASN A 44 -2.86 11.54 3.81
C ASN A 44 -2.52 11.46 2.33
N GLN A 45 -2.69 10.28 1.73
CA GLN A 45 -2.48 10.03 0.31
C GLN A 45 -3.59 10.59 -0.59
N GLY A 46 -4.68 11.09 0.01
CA GLY A 46 -5.86 11.56 -0.72
C GLY A 46 -6.50 10.46 -1.56
N SER A 47 -6.92 10.80 -2.77
CA SER A 47 -7.54 9.87 -3.72
C SER A 47 -6.54 9.08 -4.58
N SER A 48 -5.24 9.23 -4.33
CA SER A 48 -4.19 8.51 -5.07
C SER A 48 -4.06 7.05 -4.64
N SER A 49 -3.50 6.20 -5.50
CA SER A 49 -3.11 4.83 -5.14
C SER A 49 -1.62 4.78 -4.79
N LEU A 50 -1.15 5.73 -3.96
CA LEU A 50 0.25 5.84 -3.53
C LEU A 50 0.50 5.22 -2.15
N CYS A 51 -0.41 4.41 -1.61
CA CYS A 51 -0.28 3.76 -0.30
C CYS A 51 1.08 3.06 -0.13
N TRP A 52 1.57 2.41 -1.17
CA TRP A 52 2.85 1.72 -1.19
C TRP A 52 4.05 2.66 -0.99
N VAL A 53 4.00 3.87 -1.55
CA VAL A 53 5.02 4.90 -1.32
C VAL A 53 4.93 5.40 0.12
N TYR A 54 3.72 5.75 0.58
CA TYR A 54 3.53 6.29 1.93
C TYR A 54 3.92 5.29 3.01
N ALA A 55 3.55 4.01 2.87
CA ALA A 55 3.89 2.97 3.83
C ALA A 55 5.40 2.69 3.86
N MET A 56 6.04 2.57 2.70
CA MET A 56 7.48 2.31 2.65
C MET A 56 8.31 3.49 3.17
N LEU A 57 7.95 4.73 2.79
CA LEU A 57 8.62 5.91 3.33
C LEU A 57 8.39 6.04 4.84
N ALA A 58 7.20 5.71 5.35
CA ALA A 58 6.93 5.70 6.79
C ALA A 58 7.84 4.70 7.52
N THR A 59 8.02 3.49 6.95
CA THR A 59 8.93 2.46 7.48
C THR A 59 10.37 2.98 7.55
N ILE A 60 10.85 3.66 6.50
CA ILE A 60 12.18 4.27 6.47
C ILE A 60 12.29 5.39 7.51
N GLU A 61 11.28 6.25 7.62
CA GLU A 61 11.24 7.35 8.61
C GLU A 61 11.29 6.81 10.05
N SER A 62 10.56 5.74 10.34
CA SER A 62 10.53 5.12 11.67
C SER A 62 11.86 4.45 12.03
N GLU A 63 12.54 3.80 11.10
CA GLU A 63 13.90 3.28 11.30
C GLU A 63 14.86 4.40 11.70
N HIS A 64 14.76 5.58 11.10
CA HIS A 64 15.56 6.75 11.45
C HIS A 64 15.24 7.28 12.85
N ILE A 65 13.96 7.38 13.21
CA ILE A 65 13.53 7.84 14.54
C ILE A 65 14.08 6.92 15.63
N ILE A 66 14.09 5.62 15.38
CA ILE A 66 14.64 4.62 16.32
C ILE A 66 16.14 4.80 16.49
N GLN A 67 16.86 5.22 15.47
CA GLN A 67 18.30 5.56 15.52
C GLN A 67 18.58 6.92 16.18
N GLY A 68 17.55 7.70 16.50
CA GLY A 68 17.67 9.00 17.17
C GLY A 68 17.58 10.22 16.27
N ASP A 69 17.37 10.01 14.98
CA ASP A 69 17.21 11.07 13.99
C ASP A 69 15.73 11.16 13.51
N SER A 70 15.33 12.34 13.05
CA SER A 70 14.00 12.57 12.48
C SER A 70 14.11 13.02 11.06
N VAL A 71 13.47 12.31 10.15
CA VAL A 71 13.40 12.66 8.74
C VAL A 71 11.93 12.64 8.28
N ASN A 72 11.56 13.55 7.38
CA ASN A 72 10.25 13.62 6.76
C ASN A 72 10.42 13.55 5.24
N LEU A 73 10.07 12.43 4.64
CA LEU A 73 10.35 12.11 3.25
C LEU A 73 9.19 12.51 2.32
N SER A 74 9.54 12.93 1.12
CA SER A 74 8.59 13.36 0.10
C SER A 74 8.02 12.18 -0.68
N ALA A 75 6.76 11.84 -0.44
CA ALA A 75 6.02 10.87 -1.26
C ALA A 75 5.81 11.40 -2.70
N ASP A 76 5.62 12.69 -2.87
CA ASP A 76 5.44 13.31 -4.18
C ASP A 76 6.69 13.25 -5.05
N TYR A 77 7.88 13.24 -4.44
CA TYR A 77 9.12 13.04 -5.17
C TYR A 77 9.17 11.62 -5.77
N VAL A 78 8.90 10.61 -4.98
CA VAL A 78 8.87 9.21 -5.43
C VAL A 78 7.76 9.01 -6.47
N ALA A 79 6.56 9.53 -6.22
CA ALA A 79 5.45 9.48 -7.15
C ALA A 79 5.78 10.12 -8.50
N ARG A 80 6.45 11.30 -8.48
CA ARG A 80 6.91 11.96 -9.71
C ARG A 80 7.89 11.10 -10.49
N MET A 81 8.85 10.46 -9.82
CA MET A 81 9.83 9.61 -10.51
C MET A 81 9.15 8.38 -11.12
N TYR A 82 8.22 7.78 -10.42
CA TYR A 82 7.43 6.67 -10.95
C TYR A 82 6.59 7.06 -12.17
N LEU A 83 5.91 8.19 -12.12
CA LEU A 83 5.15 8.71 -13.27
C LEU A 83 6.05 9.06 -14.45
N TYR A 84 7.23 9.62 -14.18
CA TYR A 84 8.23 9.90 -15.18
C TYR A 84 8.70 8.63 -15.89
N GLU A 85 9.03 7.56 -15.15
CA GLU A 85 9.43 6.26 -15.71
C GLU A 85 8.37 5.70 -16.65
N GLN A 86 7.13 5.61 -16.20
CA GLN A 86 6.03 5.11 -17.02
C GLN A 86 5.83 5.93 -18.29
N ALA A 87 5.84 7.26 -18.14
CA ALA A 87 5.62 8.17 -19.28
C ALA A 87 6.77 8.10 -20.30
N ARG A 88 8.03 8.04 -19.83
CA ARG A 88 9.21 7.90 -20.68
C ARG A 88 9.20 6.56 -21.40
N ARG A 89 8.95 5.47 -20.70
CA ARG A 89 8.83 4.14 -21.32
C ARG A 89 7.84 4.18 -22.49
N ARG A 90 6.64 4.74 -22.29
CA ARG A 90 5.63 4.85 -23.36
C ARG A 90 6.08 5.67 -24.55
N GLN A 91 6.89 6.73 -24.34
CA GLN A 91 7.41 7.54 -25.45
C GLN A 91 8.39 6.79 -26.34
N PHE A 92 9.16 5.85 -25.77
CA PHE A 92 10.14 5.04 -26.52
C PHE A 92 9.51 3.84 -27.22
N LEU A 93 8.30 3.43 -26.86
CA LEU A 93 7.63 2.30 -27.49
C LEU A 93 7.04 2.67 -28.86
N PRO A 94 7.04 1.74 -29.85
CA PRO A 94 6.29 1.91 -31.08
C PRO A 94 4.81 2.17 -30.75
N LYS A 95 4.16 3.07 -31.49
CA LYS A 95 2.76 3.48 -31.22
C LYS A 95 1.76 2.33 -31.07
N ARG A 96 1.97 1.21 -31.79
CA ARG A 96 1.11 0.02 -31.66
C ARG A 96 1.29 -0.67 -30.31
N VAL A 97 2.52 -0.78 -29.85
CA VAL A 97 2.86 -1.39 -28.55
C VAL A 97 2.41 -0.48 -27.40
N ALA A 98 2.68 0.82 -27.50
CA ALA A 98 2.27 1.79 -26.47
C ALA A 98 0.73 1.84 -26.25
N ARG A 99 -0.08 1.43 -27.24
CA ARG A 99 -1.54 1.32 -27.08
C ARG A 99 -1.98 0.06 -26.32
N LEU A 100 -1.14 -0.95 -26.27
CA LEU A 100 -1.39 -2.20 -25.55
C LEU A 100 -0.83 -2.15 -24.11
N GLU A 101 0.06 -1.20 -23.83
CA GLU A 101 0.57 -0.96 -22.49
C GLU A 101 -0.53 -0.47 -21.55
N ARG A 102 -0.44 -0.85 -20.30
CA ARG A 102 -1.28 -0.35 -19.21
C ARG A 102 -1.20 1.18 -19.16
N SER A 103 -2.31 1.86 -18.93
CA SER A 103 -2.34 3.31 -18.71
C SER A 103 -1.44 3.71 -17.54
N ILE A 104 -0.90 4.93 -17.60
CA ILE A 104 -0.11 5.48 -16.49
C ILE A 104 -0.97 5.53 -15.23
N THR A 105 -0.44 5.07 -14.13
CA THR A 105 -1.14 4.91 -12.86
C THR A 105 -0.22 5.21 -11.67
N THR A 106 -0.82 5.48 -10.53
CA THR A 106 -0.11 5.57 -9.24
C THR A 106 -0.08 4.24 -8.47
N ARG A 107 -0.69 3.17 -9.01
CA ARG A 107 -0.66 1.84 -8.39
C ARG A 107 0.74 1.23 -8.48
N GLY A 108 1.17 0.54 -7.44
CA GLY A 108 2.47 -0.08 -7.36
C GLY A 108 2.66 -0.85 -6.07
N MET A 109 3.83 -1.42 -5.86
CA MET A 109 4.23 -2.20 -4.69
C MET A 109 5.32 -1.49 -3.87
N SER A 110 5.40 -1.79 -2.59
CA SER A 110 6.33 -1.17 -1.64
C SER A 110 7.81 -1.31 -2.05
N THR A 111 8.21 -2.45 -2.63
CA THR A 111 9.57 -2.68 -3.16
C THR A 111 9.97 -1.69 -4.24
N MET A 112 9.03 -1.29 -5.09
CA MET A 112 9.28 -0.32 -6.16
C MET A 112 9.71 1.06 -5.61
N THR A 113 9.31 1.40 -4.36
CA THR A 113 9.81 2.61 -3.69
C THR A 113 11.32 2.52 -3.50
N LEU A 114 11.83 1.37 -3.09
CA LEU A 114 13.28 1.14 -2.90
C LEU A 114 14.05 1.26 -4.23
N ASP A 115 13.51 0.72 -5.31
CA ASP A 115 14.11 0.83 -6.64
C ASP A 115 14.14 2.28 -7.16
N LEU A 116 13.06 3.03 -6.93
CA LEU A 116 13.02 4.45 -7.27
C LEU A 116 14.00 5.27 -6.43
N ILE A 117 14.15 4.96 -5.14
CA ILE A 117 15.17 5.57 -4.26
C ILE A 117 16.57 5.27 -4.78
N LYS A 118 16.83 4.03 -5.15
CA LYS A 118 18.13 3.61 -5.70
C LYS A 118 18.45 4.32 -7.01
N THR A 119 17.44 4.56 -7.84
CA THR A 119 17.61 5.15 -9.18
C THR A 119 17.65 6.68 -9.14
N TYR A 120 16.81 7.33 -8.32
CA TYR A 120 16.60 8.78 -8.36
C TYR A 120 16.98 9.52 -7.07
N GLY A 121 17.22 8.77 -5.99
CA GLY A 121 17.44 9.37 -4.68
C GLY A 121 16.13 9.74 -3.98
N LEU A 122 16.23 10.66 -3.01
CA LEU A 122 15.11 11.15 -2.20
C LEU A 122 15.13 12.67 -2.07
N GLN A 123 13.99 13.21 -1.66
CA GLN A 123 13.84 14.60 -1.21
C GLN A 123 13.16 14.64 0.16
N HIS A 124 13.50 15.66 0.94
CA HIS A 124 12.77 15.98 2.15
C HIS A 124 11.40 16.57 1.78
N TYR A 125 10.36 16.30 2.60
CA TYR A 125 9.01 16.79 2.37
C TYR A 125 8.94 18.30 2.20
N ASP A 126 9.63 19.07 3.07
CA ASP A 126 9.62 20.54 3.01
C ASP A 126 10.29 21.10 1.75
N ALA A 127 11.16 20.32 1.11
CA ALA A 127 11.83 20.72 -0.13
C ALA A 127 11.02 20.39 -1.38
N TYR A 128 10.15 19.36 -1.31
CA TYR A 128 9.36 18.94 -2.44
C TYR A 128 8.07 18.25 -2.00
N HIS A 129 6.94 18.93 -2.19
CA HIS A 129 5.59 18.37 -2.00
C HIS A 129 4.63 19.08 -2.97
N SER A 130 3.54 18.40 -3.31
CA SER A 130 2.47 18.97 -4.13
C SER A 130 1.51 19.82 -3.30
N GLU A 131 0.71 20.62 -3.99
CA GLU A 131 -0.41 21.31 -3.34
C GLU A 131 -1.44 20.29 -2.80
N PRO A 132 -2.16 20.60 -1.71
CA PRO A 132 -3.07 19.67 -1.05
C PRO A 132 -4.23 19.16 -1.92
N ASP A 133 -4.59 19.89 -2.98
CA ASP A 133 -5.66 19.54 -3.92
C ASP A 133 -5.17 18.77 -5.16
N MET A 134 -3.92 18.30 -5.15
CA MET A 134 -3.32 17.55 -6.25
C MET A 134 -4.09 16.28 -6.56
N ASP A 135 -4.66 16.20 -7.77
CA ASP A 135 -5.32 14.99 -8.28
C ASP A 135 -4.39 14.18 -9.18
N TYR A 136 -3.77 13.17 -8.62
CA TYR A 136 -2.89 12.24 -9.34
C TYR A 136 -3.61 11.46 -10.45
N ASN A 137 -4.91 11.17 -10.31
CA ASN A 137 -5.66 10.47 -11.34
C ASN A 137 -5.86 11.35 -12.58
N VAL A 138 -6.06 12.66 -12.37
CA VAL A 138 -6.10 13.64 -13.48
C VAL A 138 -4.72 13.74 -14.13
N LEU A 139 -3.65 13.81 -13.33
CA LEU A 139 -2.29 13.88 -13.85
C LEU A 139 -1.92 12.65 -14.69
N CYS A 140 -2.22 11.46 -14.25
CA CYS A 140 -1.98 10.22 -15.00
C CYS A 140 -2.66 10.25 -16.38
N ARG A 141 -3.94 10.63 -16.43
CA ARG A 141 -4.68 10.76 -17.72
C ARG A 141 -4.07 11.80 -18.66
N ARG A 142 -3.49 12.87 -18.12
CA ARG A 142 -2.81 13.90 -18.92
C ARG A 142 -1.46 13.42 -19.42
N LEU A 143 -0.70 12.70 -18.60
CA LEU A 143 0.59 12.11 -18.95
C LEU A 143 0.45 11.08 -20.07
N ASP A 144 -0.60 10.24 -20.06
CA ASP A 144 -0.90 9.26 -21.11
C ASP A 144 -0.97 9.89 -22.51
N ARG A 145 -1.32 11.17 -22.60
CA ARG A 145 -1.52 11.91 -23.84
C ARG A 145 -0.43 12.93 -24.13
N SER A 146 0.44 13.20 -23.18
CA SER A 146 1.46 14.25 -23.26
C SER A 146 2.72 13.75 -23.97
N LYS A 147 3.28 14.64 -24.84
CA LYS A 147 4.64 14.47 -25.33
C LYS A 147 5.67 15.28 -24.51
N LYS A 148 5.19 16.17 -23.64
CA LYS A 148 5.99 17.09 -22.82
C LYS A 148 5.86 16.65 -21.35
N VAL A 149 6.47 15.51 -21.03
CA VAL A 149 6.36 14.88 -19.72
C VAL A 149 6.91 15.79 -18.63
N ASP A 150 8.14 16.29 -18.80
CA ASP A 150 8.81 17.12 -17.79
C ASP A 150 8.04 18.41 -17.51
N GLU A 151 7.63 19.15 -18.57
CA GLU A 151 6.84 20.38 -18.41
C GLU A 151 5.50 20.12 -17.67
N LEU A 152 4.87 18.98 -17.95
CA LEU A 152 3.60 18.64 -17.31
C LEU A 152 3.80 18.28 -15.84
N LEU A 153 4.83 17.51 -15.52
CA LEU A 153 5.20 17.16 -14.14
C LEU A 153 5.61 18.40 -13.35
N ASP A 154 6.46 19.28 -13.93
CA ASP A 154 6.89 20.53 -13.30
C ASP A 154 5.70 21.44 -12.97
N LYS A 155 4.75 21.54 -13.89
CA LYS A 155 3.55 22.36 -13.68
C LYS A 155 2.60 21.77 -12.64
N SER A 156 2.56 20.44 -12.51
CA SER A 156 1.55 19.76 -11.69
C SER A 156 2.04 19.46 -10.28
N ILE A 157 3.30 19.06 -10.11
CA ILE A 157 3.85 18.67 -8.78
C ILE A 157 4.90 19.70 -8.32
N GLY A 158 5.51 20.44 -9.25
CA GLY A 158 6.58 21.40 -8.97
C GLY A 158 7.89 21.02 -9.63
N THR A 159 8.77 22.01 -9.78
CA THR A 159 10.10 21.82 -10.37
C THR A 159 11.01 21.09 -9.40
N LEU A 160 11.75 20.08 -9.89
CA LEU A 160 12.64 19.27 -9.08
C LEU A 160 13.79 20.09 -8.47
N PRO A 161 13.91 20.11 -7.13
CA PRO A 161 15.10 20.66 -6.49
C PRO A 161 16.32 19.82 -6.84
N LYS A 162 17.41 20.49 -7.19
CA LYS A 162 18.70 19.83 -7.46
C LYS A 162 19.46 19.44 -6.19
N GLN A 163 19.06 20.01 -5.06
CA GLN A 163 19.76 19.89 -3.78
C GLN A 163 18.75 19.78 -2.64
N VAL A 164 19.15 19.10 -1.59
CA VAL A 164 18.45 18.98 -0.31
C VAL A 164 19.31 19.67 0.75
N PHE A 165 18.71 20.52 1.57
CA PHE A 165 19.35 21.11 2.74
C PHE A 165 18.82 20.41 3.98
N MET A 166 19.68 19.76 4.73
CA MET A 166 19.31 19.11 5.96
C MET A 166 20.47 19.11 6.96
N PHE A 167 20.19 19.34 8.24
CA PHE A 167 21.19 19.40 9.32
C PHE A 167 22.40 20.32 8.99
N GLY A 168 22.17 21.43 8.30
CA GLY A 168 23.22 22.37 7.92
C GLY A 168 24.12 21.93 6.76
N VAL A 169 23.81 20.79 6.14
CA VAL A 169 24.58 20.24 5.01
C VAL A 169 23.72 20.26 3.73
N ARG A 170 24.41 20.37 2.62
CA ARG A 170 23.81 20.34 1.27
C ARG A 170 24.09 18.99 0.63
N TYR A 171 23.03 18.32 0.19
CA TYR A 171 23.07 17.02 -0.47
C TYR A 171 22.50 17.12 -1.89
N THR A 172 22.98 16.29 -2.80
CA THR A 172 22.19 15.88 -3.95
C THR A 172 21.07 14.94 -3.49
N PRO A 173 19.97 14.73 -4.26
CA PRO A 173 18.94 13.74 -3.91
C PRO A 173 19.49 12.34 -3.65
N TYR A 174 20.57 11.98 -4.35
CA TYR A 174 21.26 10.70 -4.21
C TYR A 174 22.01 10.58 -2.88
N GLU A 175 22.80 11.61 -2.54
CA GLU A 175 23.53 11.64 -1.26
C GLU A 175 22.57 11.67 -0.08
N PHE A 176 21.48 12.43 -0.20
CA PHE A 176 20.42 12.45 0.82
C PHE A 176 19.78 11.08 0.99
N ALA A 177 19.40 10.41 -0.11
CA ALA A 177 18.86 9.07 -0.04
C ALA A 177 19.79 8.11 0.71
N ARG A 178 21.07 8.10 0.37
CA ARG A 178 22.07 7.22 1.00
C ARG A 178 22.35 7.55 2.46
N SER A 179 22.05 8.76 2.91
CA SER A 179 22.16 9.11 4.33
C SER A 179 20.98 8.66 5.18
N VAL A 180 19.85 8.28 4.55
CA VAL A 180 18.60 7.90 5.25
C VAL A 180 18.13 6.48 4.93
N CYS A 181 18.54 5.90 3.82
CA CYS A 181 18.08 4.59 3.38
C CYS A 181 19.13 3.88 2.54
N MET A 182 19.46 2.66 2.93
CA MET A 182 20.20 1.72 2.11
C MET A 182 19.21 0.66 1.61
N PRO A 183 18.71 0.75 0.36
CA PRO A 183 17.71 -0.18 -0.17
C PRO A 183 18.09 -1.65 -0.04
N GLU A 184 19.38 -1.94 -0.07
CA GLU A 184 19.95 -3.29 0.04
C GLU A 184 19.79 -3.91 1.44
N GLU A 185 19.47 -3.12 2.47
CA GLU A 185 19.21 -3.60 3.84
C GLU A 185 17.78 -4.12 4.02
N TYR A 186 16.89 -3.84 3.06
CA TYR A 186 15.51 -4.27 3.12
C TYR A 186 15.33 -5.62 2.43
N THR A 187 14.61 -6.50 3.10
CA THR A 187 14.20 -7.80 2.58
C THR A 187 12.71 -7.75 2.27
N ALA A 188 12.32 -8.28 1.12
CA ALA A 188 10.93 -8.45 0.72
C ALA A 188 10.56 -9.92 0.78
N VAL A 189 9.52 -10.26 1.54
CA VAL A 189 9.05 -11.65 1.69
C VAL A 189 7.58 -11.77 1.30
N THR A 190 7.22 -12.96 0.83
CA THR A 190 5.85 -13.37 0.51
C THR A 190 5.63 -14.82 0.94
N SER A 191 4.41 -15.34 0.81
CA SER A 191 4.14 -16.74 1.18
C SER A 191 3.04 -17.33 0.31
N PHE A 192 3.44 -18.11 -0.70
CA PHE A 192 2.54 -18.79 -1.62
C PHE A 192 3.00 -20.21 -1.95
N LEU A 193 2.05 -21.12 -2.21
CA LEU A 193 2.33 -22.54 -2.46
C LEU A 193 2.66 -22.87 -3.91
N HIS A 194 2.45 -21.97 -4.86
CA HIS A 194 2.68 -22.20 -6.28
C HIS A 194 4.15 -21.96 -6.70
N HIS A 195 4.99 -21.51 -5.77
CA HIS A 195 6.44 -21.42 -5.94
C HIS A 195 7.19 -22.16 -4.82
N PRO A 196 8.42 -22.61 -5.07
CA PRO A 196 9.23 -23.26 -4.04
C PRO A 196 9.48 -22.33 -2.84
N LEU A 197 9.47 -22.91 -1.65
CA LEU A 197 9.85 -22.19 -0.43
C LEU A 197 11.35 -21.88 -0.41
N HIS A 198 11.72 -20.76 0.20
CA HIS A 198 13.10 -20.25 0.34
C HIS A 198 13.75 -19.87 -1.00
N GLU A 199 12.96 -19.69 -2.04
CA GLU A 199 13.38 -19.13 -3.32
C GLU A 199 12.69 -17.78 -3.57
N SER A 200 13.37 -16.90 -4.30
CA SER A 200 12.80 -15.60 -4.69
C SER A 200 12.17 -15.70 -6.07
N PHE A 201 11.01 -15.11 -6.24
CA PHE A 201 10.31 -15.06 -7.52
C PHE A 201 9.64 -13.70 -7.71
N PRO A 202 9.42 -13.25 -8.97
CA PRO A 202 8.61 -12.07 -9.24
C PRO A 202 7.15 -12.36 -8.88
N LEU A 203 6.59 -11.58 -7.94
CA LEU A 203 5.20 -11.78 -7.52
C LEU A 203 4.24 -11.41 -8.66
N GLU A 204 3.33 -12.33 -9.00
CA GLU A 204 2.42 -12.24 -10.14
C GLU A 204 1.17 -11.43 -9.81
N VAL A 205 1.35 -10.19 -9.39
CA VAL A 205 0.27 -9.22 -9.19
C VAL A 205 0.39 -8.07 -10.20
N PRO A 206 -0.73 -7.50 -10.63
CA PRO A 206 -0.73 -6.45 -11.66
C PRO A 206 0.07 -5.21 -11.28
N ASP A 207 0.21 -4.93 -9.99
CA ASP A 207 0.86 -3.73 -9.49
C ASP A 207 2.37 -3.87 -9.32
N ASN A 208 2.93 -5.09 -9.46
CA ASN A 208 4.38 -5.33 -9.54
C ASN A 208 4.92 -4.91 -10.93
N TYR A 209 4.94 -3.61 -11.20
CA TYR A 209 5.32 -3.04 -12.50
C TYR A 209 6.80 -3.25 -12.85
N PHE A 210 7.68 -3.30 -11.82
CA PHE A 210 9.13 -3.51 -12.01
C PHE A 210 9.53 -4.97 -12.00
N HIS A 211 8.57 -5.89 -11.77
CA HIS A 211 8.81 -7.33 -11.63
C HIS A 211 9.78 -7.66 -10.48
N ASP A 212 9.61 -6.95 -9.37
CA ASP A 212 10.40 -7.15 -8.17
C ASP A 212 10.19 -8.57 -7.62
N THR A 213 11.26 -9.10 -7.05
CA THR A 213 11.27 -10.45 -6.49
C THR A 213 11.07 -10.45 -4.99
N PHE A 214 10.37 -11.47 -4.51
CA PHE A 214 10.07 -11.68 -3.09
C PHE A 214 10.54 -13.05 -2.66
N LEU A 215 11.19 -13.15 -1.50
CA LEU A 215 11.56 -14.43 -0.91
C LEU A 215 10.31 -15.15 -0.41
N ASN A 216 10.07 -16.36 -0.89
CA ASN A 216 8.92 -17.17 -0.50
C ASN A 216 9.18 -17.88 0.82
N ILE A 217 8.50 -17.48 1.89
CA ILE A 217 8.61 -18.09 3.21
C ILE A 217 7.41 -18.98 3.54
N PRO A 218 7.54 -19.98 4.43
CA PRO A 218 6.38 -20.74 4.91
C PRO A 218 5.33 -19.82 5.55
N ALA A 219 4.04 -20.06 5.29
CA ALA A 219 2.98 -19.20 5.81
C ALA A 219 2.97 -19.11 7.34
N LYS A 220 3.36 -20.17 8.04
CA LYS A 220 3.51 -20.20 9.50
C LYS A 220 4.54 -19.19 10.03
N ASP A 221 5.44 -18.71 9.18
CA ASP A 221 6.54 -17.81 9.55
C ASP A 221 6.16 -16.33 9.36
N ILE A 222 5.03 -16.00 8.70
CA ILE A 222 4.57 -14.62 8.49
C ILE A 222 4.43 -13.87 9.82
N ILE A 223 3.63 -14.42 10.74
CA ILE A 223 3.38 -13.76 12.04
C ILE A 223 4.64 -13.69 12.92
N PRO A 224 5.41 -14.80 13.08
CA PRO A 224 6.70 -14.74 13.76
C PRO A 224 7.68 -13.71 13.17
N CYS A 225 7.72 -13.58 11.85
CA CYS A 225 8.57 -12.61 11.14
C CYS A 225 8.24 -11.18 11.59
N ILE A 226 6.98 -10.78 11.54
CA ILE A 226 6.50 -9.47 12.00
C ILE A 226 6.81 -9.27 13.49
N VAL A 227 6.43 -10.24 14.34
CA VAL A 227 6.61 -10.13 15.80
C VAL A 227 8.09 -9.99 16.18
N ASN A 228 8.97 -10.75 15.54
CA ASN A 228 10.41 -10.71 15.80
C ASN A 228 11.03 -9.39 15.33
N SER A 229 10.62 -8.88 14.16
CA SER A 229 11.06 -7.57 13.65
C SER A 229 10.70 -6.47 14.65
N LEU A 230 9.43 -6.38 15.03
CA LEU A 230 8.95 -5.37 15.99
C LEU A 230 9.65 -5.46 17.37
N LYS A 231 9.86 -6.68 17.90
CA LYS A 231 10.57 -6.88 19.17
C LYS A 231 12.03 -6.45 19.14
N LYS A 232 12.65 -6.47 17.97
CA LYS A 232 14.02 -5.98 17.77
C LYS A 232 14.06 -4.48 17.47
N GLY A 233 12.92 -3.82 17.40
CA GLY A 233 12.81 -2.38 17.18
C GLY A 233 12.63 -1.99 15.70
N HIS A 234 12.34 -2.94 14.81
CA HIS A 234 12.20 -2.68 13.37
C HIS A 234 10.75 -2.72 12.92
N PRO A 235 10.20 -1.64 12.33
CA PRO A 235 8.87 -1.62 11.73
C PRO A 235 8.81 -2.50 10.46
N VAL A 236 7.60 -2.82 10.02
CA VAL A 236 7.38 -3.64 8.84
C VAL A 236 6.41 -2.95 7.89
N CYS A 237 6.81 -2.74 6.64
CA CYS A 237 5.87 -2.36 5.59
C CYS A 237 5.05 -3.59 5.21
N TRP A 238 3.76 -3.52 5.45
CA TRP A 238 2.77 -4.56 5.14
C TRP A 238 2.01 -4.19 3.87
N GLU A 239 1.86 -5.15 3.00
CA GLU A 239 1.05 -5.05 1.79
C GLU A 239 0.03 -6.18 1.77
N GLY A 240 -1.24 -5.86 1.53
CA GLY A 240 -2.30 -6.85 1.58
C GLY A 240 -3.67 -6.33 1.17
N ASP A 241 -4.65 -7.19 1.39
CA ASP A 241 -6.04 -6.95 1.02
C ASP A 241 -6.79 -6.25 2.16
N VAL A 242 -7.54 -5.21 1.81
CA VAL A 242 -8.38 -4.44 2.74
C VAL A 242 -9.85 -4.43 2.33
N SER A 243 -10.23 -5.32 1.41
CA SER A 243 -11.60 -5.43 0.87
C SER A 243 -12.58 -6.18 1.78
N GLU A 244 -12.10 -6.74 2.92
CA GLU A 244 -12.95 -7.48 3.84
C GLU A 244 -14.05 -6.62 4.48
N PRO A 245 -15.24 -7.19 4.67
CA PRO A 245 -16.39 -6.46 5.23
C PRO A 245 -16.18 -5.89 6.63
N LEU A 246 -15.26 -6.48 7.42
CA LEU A 246 -14.89 -5.99 8.76
C LEU A 246 -13.57 -5.20 8.77
N PHE A 247 -13.08 -4.75 7.61
CA PHE A 247 -12.07 -3.70 7.54
C PHE A 247 -12.79 -2.35 7.61
N SER A 248 -12.51 -1.56 8.63
CA SER A 248 -13.15 -0.25 8.80
C SER A 248 -12.18 0.80 9.32
N PHE A 249 -11.83 1.75 8.48
CA PHE A 249 -11.04 2.91 8.91
C PHE A 249 -11.81 3.76 9.93
N GLU A 250 -13.13 3.95 9.74
CA GLU A 250 -13.99 4.70 10.65
C GLU A 250 -13.98 4.13 12.07
N HIS A 251 -13.89 2.79 12.22
CA HIS A 251 -13.81 2.12 13.52
C HIS A 251 -12.37 1.86 13.96
N GLY A 252 -11.40 1.99 13.05
CA GLY A 252 -9.97 1.86 13.30
C GLY A 252 -9.47 0.44 13.50
N TYR A 253 -10.18 -0.57 13.00
CA TYR A 253 -9.72 -1.97 13.07
C TYR A 253 -10.18 -2.84 11.89
N ALA A 254 -9.53 -3.99 11.75
CA ALA A 254 -9.86 -5.00 10.76
C ALA A 254 -9.83 -6.41 11.38
N MET A 255 -10.85 -7.20 11.06
CA MET A 255 -11.03 -8.59 11.49
C MET A 255 -11.57 -9.43 10.35
N LEU A 256 -11.41 -10.75 10.42
CA LEU A 256 -12.12 -11.69 9.57
C LEU A 256 -13.51 -11.99 10.14
N ASP A 257 -14.46 -12.42 9.29
CA ASP A 257 -15.79 -12.81 9.72
C ASP A 257 -15.75 -14.00 10.71
N ASP A 258 -14.76 -14.89 10.59
CA ASP A 258 -14.54 -16.05 11.48
C ASP A 258 -13.13 -16.02 12.08
N GLU A 259 -12.97 -15.21 13.12
CA GLU A 259 -11.72 -15.06 13.88
C GLU A 259 -11.34 -16.32 14.68
N ALA A 260 -12.28 -17.24 14.92
CA ALA A 260 -12.03 -18.48 15.67
C ALA A 260 -11.51 -19.61 14.77
N ARG A 261 -11.65 -19.48 13.46
CA ARG A 261 -11.21 -20.48 12.49
C ARG A 261 -9.67 -20.58 12.47
N GLN A 262 -9.18 -21.81 12.46
CA GLN A 262 -7.77 -22.07 12.14
C GLN A 262 -7.57 -21.98 10.62
N TRP A 263 -7.06 -20.85 10.18
CA TRP A 263 -6.72 -20.60 8.79
C TRP A 263 -5.44 -21.31 8.39
N THR A 264 -5.41 -21.90 7.20
CA THR A 264 -4.27 -22.67 6.70
C THR A 264 -3.59 -21.96 5.53
N GLU A 265 -2.36 -22.40 5.20
CA GLU A 265 -1.65 -21.92 4.01
C GLU A 265 -2.42 -22.27 2.70
N LYS A 266 -3.20 -23.36 2.68
CA LYS A 266 -4.06 -23.70 1.54
C LYS A 266 -5.22 -22.72 1.42
N ASP A 267 -5.78 -22.25 2.54
CA ASP A 267 -6.83 -21.22 2.52
C ASP A 267 -6.27 -19.90 1.96
N ARG A 268 -5.05 -19.51 2.35
CA ARG A 268 -4.35 -18.34 1.80
C ARG A 268 -4.14 -18.47 0.29
N GLN A 269 -3.56 -19.60 -0.15
CA GLN A 269 -3.32 -19.86 -1.58
C GLN A 269 -4.61 -19.78 -2.38
N LYS A 270 -5.67 -20.44 -1.90
CA LYS A 270 -6.97 -20.41 -2.55
C LYS A 270 -7.57 -19.00 -2.60
N ALA A 271 -7.45 -18.22 -1.53
CA ALA A 271 -7.94 -16.85 -1.51
C ALA A 271 -7.23 -15.96 -2.53
N PHE A 272 -5.91 -16.12 -2.68
CA PHE A 272 -5.11 -15.43 -3.69
C PHE A 272 -5.51 -15.84 -5.12
N GLU A 273 -5.56 -17.14 -5.43
CA GLU A 273 -5.91 -17.66 -6.75
C GLU A 273 -7.33 -17.30 -7.20
N HIS A 274 -8.24 -17.07 -6.24
CA HIS A 274 -9.63 -16.70 -6.52
C HIS A 274 -9.87 -15.18 -6.38
N PHE A 275 -8.81 -14.37 -6.27
CA PHE A 275 -8.90 -12.91 -6.10
C PHE A 275 -9.74 -12.48 -4.89
N GLN A 276 -9.75 -13.29 -3.82
CA GLN A 276 -10.33 -12.97 -2.52
C GLN A 276 -9.32 -12.32 -1.58
N THR A 277 -8.06 -12.37 -1.96
CA THR A 277 -6.95 -11.64 -1.36
C THR A 277 -6.13 -11.03 -2.49
N THR A 278 -6.06 -9.72 -2.52
CA THR A 278 -5.42 -8.92 -3.57
C THR A 278 -4.46 -7.89 -2.98
N ASP A 279 -3.65 -7.26 -3.81
CA ASP A 279 -2.68 -6.23 -3.44
C ASP A 279 -3.33 -4.82 -3.38
N ASP A 280 -4.30 -4.65 -2.48
CA ASP A 280 -5.15 -3.44 -2.46
C ASP A 280 -4.51 -2.26 -1.75
N HIS A 281 -3.72 -2.51 -0.70
CA HIS A 281 -3.28 -1.46 0.21
C HIS A 281 -1.97 -1.79 0.93
N CYS A 282 -1.26 -0.73 1.33
CA CYS A 282 -0.04 -0.82 2.12
C CYS A 282 -0.15 0.02 3.39
N MET A 283 0.35 -0.51 4.50
CA MET A 283 0.46 0.18 5.79
C MET A 283 1.78 -0.17 6.47
N GLU A 284 2.22 0.69 7.40
CA GLU A 284 3.37 0.41 8.26
C GLU A 284 2.90 -0.28 9.55
N ILE A 285 3.37 -1.50 9.84
CA ILE A 285 3.15 -2.15 11.14
C ILE A 285 4.20 -1.64 12.11
N VAL A 286 3.74 -1.01 13.21
CA VAL A 286 4.58 -0.36 14.20
C VAL A 286 4.39 -0.88 15.62
N GLY A 287 3.45 -1.79 15.85
CA GLY A 287 3.19 -2.25 17.20
C GLY A 287 2.41 -3.54 17.31
N ILE A 288 2.35 -4.02 18.55
CA ILE A 288 1.57 -5.19 18.96
C ILE A 288 0.60 -4.75 20.05
N ALA A 289 -0.62 -5.22 19.98
CA ALA A 289 -1.67 -4.96 20.94
C ALA A 289 -2.51 -6.24 21.19
N HIS A 290 -3.35 -6.20 22.18
CA HIS A 290 -4.39 -7.21 22.39
C HIS A 290 -5.74 -6.55 22.70
N ASP A 291 -6.81 -7.25 22.36
CA ASP A 291 -8.18 -6.86 22.74
C ASP A 291 -8.50 -7.22 24.21
N GLN A 292 -9.73 -6.92 24.65
CA GLN A 292 -10.21 -7.26 26.00
C GLN A 292 -10.33 -8.78 26.26
N HIS A 293 -10.18 -9.61 25.25
CA HIS A 293 -10.22 -11.08 25.30
C HIS A 293 -8.82 -11.70 25.21
N GLY A 294 -7.77 -10.87 25.09
CA GLY A 294 -6.40 -11.32 24.96
C GLY A 294 -6.00 -11.75 23.54
N LYS A 295 -6.83 -11.48 22.54
CA LYS A 295 -6.49 -11.74 21.14
C LYS A 295 -5.49 -10.71 20.64
N ARG A 296 -4.46 -11.17 19.94
CA ARG A 296 -3.43 -10.30 19.37
C ARG A 296 -3.93 -9.52 18.16
N PHE A 297 -3.50 -8.25 18.14
CA PHE A 297 -3.64 -7.34 17.00
C PHE A 297 -2.29 -6.70 16.68
N PHE A 298 -2.12 -6.30 15.44
CA PHE A 298 -1.01 -5.47 15.01
C PHE A 298 -1.50 -4.03 14.86
N LEU A 299 -0.73 -3.09 15.43
CA LEU A 299 -0.98 -1.67 15.25
C LEU A 299 -0.30 -1.20 13.98
N CYS A 300 -1.11 -0.74 13.04
CA CYS A 300 -0.70 -0.31 11.72
C CYS A 300 -0.94 1.18 11.54
N LYS A 301 0.07 1.91 11.06
CA LYS A 301 -0.05 3.31 10.66
C LYS A 301 -0.54 3.35 9.21
N ASN A 302 -1.70 3.96 9.00
CA ASN A 302 -2.31 4.13 7.69
C ASN A 302 -1.93 5.49 7.08
N SER A 303 -2.27 5.68 5.82
CA SER A 303 -2.04 6.91 5.04
C SER A 303 -3.33 7.59 4.57
N TRP A 304 -4.40 7.51 5.37
CA TRP A 304 -5.71 8.11 5.07
C TRP A 304 -6.08 9.30 5.98
N GLY A 305 -5.05 9.98 6.53
CA GLY A 305 -5.25 11.04 7.49
C GLY A 305 -5.58 10.52 8.88
N THR A 306 -5.98 11.44 9.77
CA THR A 306 -6.15 11.19 11.21
C THR A 306 -7.58 11.10 11.67
N ASP A 307 -8.56 11.11 10.74
CA ASP A 307 -9.99 11.18 11.05
C ASP A 307 -10.59 9.80 11.36
N ASN A 308 -10.02 9.15 12.38
CA ASN A 308 -10.56 7.93 12.98
C ASN A 308 -10.28 7.92 14.50
N PRO A 309 -10.87 6.99 15.30
CA PRO A 309 -10.71 6.94 16.76
C PRO A 309 -9.27 6.81 17.24
N TYR A 310 -8.35 6.39 16.39
CA TYR A 310 -6.94 6.12 16.74
C TYR A 310 -5.97 7.02 15.94
N HIS A 311 -6.44 8.21 15.53
CA HIS A 311 -5.62 9.23 14.86
C HIS A 311 -4.86 8.71 13.63
N GLY A 312 -5.54 7.90 12.80
CA GLY A 312 -4.99 7.36 11.56
C GLY A 312 -4.32 5.99 11.70
N PHE A 313 -4.22 5.48 12.93
CA PHE A 313 -3.78 4.10 13.15
C PHE A 313 -4.95 3.12 13.07
N MET A 314 -4.63 1.84 12.81
CA MET A 314 -5.60 0.76 12.73
C MET A 314 -5.07 -0.49 13.45
N PHE A 315 -5.96 -1.25 14.06
CA PHE A 315 -5.65 -2.53 14.68
C PHE A 315 -6.12 -3.65 13.75
N LEU A 316 -5.18 -4.44 13.22
CA LEU A 316 -5.46 -5.61 12.40
C LEU A 316 -5.29 -6.88 13.24
N SER A 317 -6.32 -7.73 13.28
CA SER A 317 -6.22 -9.00 14.01
C SER A 317 -5.13 -9.90 13.43
N GLU A 318 -4.53 -10.76 14.26
CA GLU A 318 -3.50 -11.71 13.81
C GLU A 318 -4.03 -12.63 12.68
N PRO A 319 -5.25 -13.21 12.75
CA PRO A 319 -5.82 -13.97 11.65
C PRO A 319 -6.01 -13.14 10.36
N TYR A 320 -6.38 -11.87 10.51
CA TYR A 320 -6.49 -10.97 9.36
C TYR A 320 -5.14 -10.78 8.66
N VAL A 321 -4.11 -10.42 9.42
CA VAL A 321 -2.75 -10.26 8.88
C VAL A 321 -2.26 -11.56 8.27
N TYR A 322 -2.44 -12.70 8.96
CA TYR A 322 -2.08 -14.00 8.41
C TYR A 322 -2.72 -14.27 7.05
N MET A 323 -4.03 -14.05 6.92
CA MET A 323 -4.77 -14.38 5.69
C MET A 323 -4.60 -13.36 4.57
N LYS A 324 -4.49 -12.07 4.90
CA LYS A 324 -4.57 -10.99 3.92
C LYS A 324 -3.21 -10.40 3.51
N THR A 325 -2.11 -10.86 4.08
CA THR A 325 -0.78 -10.43 3.66
C THR A 325 -0.44 -10.93 2.26
N ILE A 326 -0.10 -10.03 1.36
CA ILE A 326 0.50 -10.31 0.05
C ILE A 326 2.02 -10.28 0.17
N ALA A 327 2.57 -9.23 0.78
CA ALA A 327 4.00 -9.08 0.97
C ALA A 327 4.33 -8.34 2.27
N LEU A 328 5.55 -8.53 2.74
CA LEU A 328 6.17 -7.76 3.82
C LEU A 328 7.52 -7.23 3.35
N VAL A 329 7.86 -6.01 3.73
CA VAL A 329 9.19 -5.42 3.47
C VAL A 329 9.73 -4.81 4.76
N GLY A 330 10.97 -5.12 5.10
CA GLY A 330 11.61 -4.60 6.30
C GLY A 330 13.10 -4.94 6.38
N THR A 331 13.80 -4.33 7.33
CA THR A 331 15.26 -4.49 7.52
C THR A 331 15.62 -5.76 8.27
N ASN A 332 14.66 -6.41 8.94
CA ASN A 332 14.92 -7.54 9.84
C ASN A 332 13.81 -8.62 9.74
N LEU A 333 13.47 -8.99 8.50
CA LEU A 333 12.50 -10.06 8.22
C LEU A 333 13.16 -11.42 8.06
#